data_e5368b6c6ba345e9ac79dc328edc5b69
#
_entry.id   e5368b6c6ba345e9ac79dc328edc5b69
#
_cell.length_a   1.000
_cell.length_b   1.000
_cell.length_c   1.000
_cell.angle_alpha   90.00
_cell.angle_beta   90.00
_cell.angle_gamma   90.00
#
_symmetry.space_group_name_H-M   'P 1'
#
loop_
_entity.id
_entity.type
_entity.pdbx_description
1 polymer ?
#
loop_
_entity_poly.entity_id
_entity_poly.type
_entity_poly.pdbx_seq_one_letter_code
_entity_poly.pdbx_strand_id
1 'polypeptide(L)'
;ARFYEDTGKALRDYGCRYAKNDFQTNIGSGTAVLHNNAMVHGVPVYRLGMDLLRKGMGPDVAYHSCNGMLNVIAGACDVAWTHRDMGNPRGDWESLSAWVNEFCCRYHVSGKFYWSDPDYLQVGQGTLNETQVRMAICALGGGPVTICDRLPELSEEKLALIPKCLPGHAKPARPLDLFTHLGYPQVWDLPVEAAWGKWHVVGVFNLADQPERIEVALSRLNLETGKPYVVWDFFGERLLGEVTPGGELELAVRVPAPAMSARLLRIAPKETRPFVLSTDMHLTQGGVELPEVKWEDDTLTLRGTARRAPGITGKVLIYVPPGFAPAAAGAAYSAPVLSVPLAFETEQQQWSVQFRRQ
;
A
#
# COMPACT_ATOMS: atom_id res chain seq x y z
N ALA A 1 35.17 7.66 13.73
CA ALA A 1 34.54 6.39 14.17
C ALA A 1 33.72 6.60 15.44
N ARG A 2 34.33 7.09 16.52
CA ARG A 2 33.67 7.30 17.82
C ARG A 2 32.41 8.20 17.72
N PHE A 3 32.46 9.26 16.93
CA PHE A 3 31.32 10.18 16.72
C PHE A 3 30.03 9.47 16.32
N TYR A 4 30.06 8.53 15.34
CA TYR A 4 28.87 7.82 14.87
C TYR A 4 28.27 6.90 15.95
N GLU A 5 29.14 6.18 16.68
CA GLU A 5 28.68 5.31 17.76
C GLU A 5 28.08 6.14 18.91
N ASP A 6 28.70 7.26 19.30
CA ASP A 6 28.22 8.14 20.35
C ASP A 6 26.91 8.86 19.94
N THR A 7 26.78 9.24 18.67
CA THR A 7 25.52 9.76 18.12
C THR A 7 24.38 8.75 18.23
N GLY A 8 24.66 7.49 17.84
CA GLY A 8 23.67 6.42 17.98
C GLY A 8 23.24 6.17 19.43
N LYS A 9 24.21 6.18 20.36
CA LYS A 9 23.92 6.08 21.81
C LYS A 9 23.07 7.24 22.29
N ALA A 10 23.39 8.46 21.91
CA ALA A 10 22.62 9.66 22.29
C ALA A 10 21.15 9.56 21.82
N LEU A 11 20.91 9.16 20.57
CA LEU A 11 19.54 8.95 20.06
C LEU A 11 18.77 7.94 20.90
N ARG A 12 19.36 6.79 21.18
CA ARG A 12 18.76 5.76 22.05
C ARG A 12 18.49 6.27 23.45
N ASP A 13 19.46 6.94 24.05
CA ASP A 13 19.38 7.44 25.44
C ASP A 13 18.37 8.59 25.58
N TYR A 14 18.10 9.36 24.51
CA TYR A 14 16.97 10.30 24.42
C TYR A 14 15.60 9.60 24.29
N GLY A 15 15.56 8.26 24.16
CA GLY A 15 14.33 7.50 24.04
C GLY A 15 13.78 7.41 22.61
N CYS A 16 14.57 7.77 21.60
CA CYS A 16 14.17 7.59 20.20
C CYS A 16 13.91 6.11 19.91
N ARG A 17 12.85 5.83 19.15
CA ARG A 17 12.51 4.49 18.64
C ARG A 17 12.61 4.41 17.12
N TYR A 18 12.76 5.54 16.46
CA TYR A 18 12.94 5.67 15.01
C TYR A 18 13.88 6.84 14.73
N ALA A 19 14.89 6.62 13.89
CA ALA A 19 15.85 7.64 13.51
C ALA A 19 16.07 7.61 11.98
N LYS A 20 15.72 8.70 11.30
CA LYS A 20 16.03 8.92 9.88
C LYS A 20 17.33 9.71 9.77
N ASN A 21 18.32 9.16 9.07
CA ASN A 21 19.60 9.77 8.80
C ASN A 21 19.75 10.05 7.32
N ASP A 22 19.98 11.32 6.97
CA ASP A 22 20.04 11.79 5.59
C ASP A 22 21.48 12.18 5.15
N PHE A 23 21.67 12.40 3.85
CA PHE A 23 22.92 12.83 3.21
C PHE A 23 24.14 11.92 3.53
N GLN A 24 23.90 10.66 3.73
CA GLN A 24 24.92 9.70 4.19
C GLN A 24 26.05 9.47 3.19
N THR A 25 25.80 9.62 1.91
CA THR A 25 26.79 9.43 0.83
C THR A 25 28.00 10.34 0.97
N ASN A 26 27.86 11.49 1.66
CA ASN A 26 28.95 12.41 1.93
C ASN A 26 30.10 11.77 2.74
N ILE A 27 29.81 10.77 3.55
CA ILE A 27 30.82 10.04 4.36
C ILE A 27 31.79 9.27 3.47
N GLY A 28 31.29 8.72 2.36
CA GLY A 28 32.05 7.90 1.42
C GLY A 28 32.65 8.70 0.26
N SER A 29 32.50 10.04 0.24
CA SER A 29 33.04 10.85 -0.86
C SER A 29 34.56 10.77 -0.93
N GLY A 30 35.14 10.66 -2.14
CA GLY A 30 36.57 10.61 -2.35
C GLY A 30 37.31 11.89 -1.96
N THR A 31 36.55 12.97 -1.65
CA THR A 31 37.09 14.26 -1.19
C THR A 31 37.14 14.37 0.34
N ALA A 32 36.63 13.38 1.09
CA ALA A 32 36.68 13.38 2.54
C ALA A 32 38.13 13.22 3.03
N VAL A 33 38.52 14.07 3.97
CA VAL A 33 39.84 13.93 4.65
C VAL A 33 39.66 12.95 5.81
N LEU A 34 40.39 11.82 5.74
CA LEU A 34 40.36 10.80 6.78
C LEU A 34 41.46 11.05 7.81
N HIS A 35 41.10 10.94 9.10
CA HIS A 35 42.07 11.06 10.19
C HIS A 35 43.13 9.95 10.14
N ASN A 36 42.74 8.76 9.70
CA ASN A 36 43.67 7.63 9.54
C ASN A 36 43.93 7.38 8.04
N ASN A 37 45.14 7.71 7.59
CA ASN A 37 45.57 7.54 6.19
C ASN A 37 45.61 6.07 5.73
N ALA A 38 45.59 5.10 6.65
CA ALA A 38 45.50 3.68 6.32
C ALA A 38 44.07 3.23 5.93
N MET A 39 43.07 4.08 6.17
CA MET A 39 41.70 3.77 5.75
C MET A 39 41.50 4.04 4.24
N VAL A 40 40.82 3.13 3.58
CA VAL A 40 40.44 3.26 2.18
C VAL A 40 39.18 4.13 2.09
N HIS A 41 39.20 5.15 1.26
CA HIS A 41 38.05 6.01 0.98
C HIS A 41 36.89 5.23 0.33
N GLY A 42 35.71 5.84 0.34
CA GLY A 42 34.55 5.31 -0.33
C GLY A 42 33.77 4.29 0.50
N VAL A 43 33.35 3.19 -0.15
CA VAL A 43 32.44 2.18 0.43
C VAL A 43 32.86 1.64 1.81
N PRO A 44 34.14 1.27 2.07
CA PRO A 44 34.54 0.75 3.38
C PRO A 44 34.32 1.75 4.52
N VAL A 45 34.67 3.03 4.29
CA VAL A 45 34.51 4.09 5.30
C VAL A 45 33.04 4.37 5.53
N TYR A 46 32.24 4.44 4.46
CA TYR A 46 30.79 4.61 4.54
C TYR A 46 30.15 3.47 5.36
N ARG A 47 30.44 2.21 5.02
CA ARG A 47 29.91 1.06 5.74
C ARG A 47 30.31 1.06 7.21
N LEU A 48 31.54 1.34 7.54
CA LEU A 48 32.01 1.46 8.93
C LEU A 48 31.21 2.52 9.69
N GLY A 49 30.94 3.68 9.08
CA GLY A 49 30.12 4.73 9.69
C GLY A 49 28.69 4.25 10.02
N MET A 50 28.07 3.54 9.10
CA MET A 50 26.72 2.99 9.27
C MET A 50 26.67 1.90 10.33
N ASP A 51 27.64 0.97 10.35
CA ASP A 51 27.73 -0.09 11.35
C ASP A 51 27.93 0.48 12.76
N LEU A 52 28.75 1.52 12.90
CA LEU A 52 28.96 2.21 14.18
C LEU A 52 27.72 2.95 14.66
N LEU A 53 27.01 3.63 13.76
CA LEU A 53 25.75 4.30 14.08
C LEU A 53 24.71 3.27 14.54
N ARG A 54 24.53 2.17 13.80
CA ARG A 54 23.66 1.06 14.18
C ARG A 54 24.06 0.46 15.53
N LYS A 55 25.34 0.23 15.76
CA LYS A 55 25.84 -0.29 17.03
C LYS A 55 25.47 0.62 18.21
N GLY A 56 25.60 1.94 18.04
CA GLY A 56 25.22 2.91 19.06
C GLY A 56 23.71 2.92 19.33
N MET A 57 22.88 2.93 18.30
CA MET A 57 21.43 2.89 18.41
C MET A 57 20.91 1.59 19.07
N GLY A 58 21.58 0.47 18.82
CA GLY A 58 21.10 -0.84 19.27
C GLY A 58 19.87 -1.34 18.47
N PRO A 59 19.33 -2.51 18.83
CA PRO A 59 18.25 -3.15 18.06
C PRO A 59 16.86 -2.49 18.24
N ASP A 60 16.65 -1.72 19.29
CA ASP A 60 15.34 -1.17 19.66
C ASP A 60 15.00 0.16 18.95
N VAL A 61 15.96 0.72 18.20
CA VAL A 61 15.78 1.92 17.39
C VAL A 61 15.69 1.53 15.92
N ALA A 62 14.55 1.72 15.28
CA ALA A 62 14.42 1.54 13.85
C ALA A 62 15.28 2.58 13.11
N TYR A 63 16.20 2.10 12.30
CA TYR A 63 17.12 2.95 11.54
C TYR A 63 16.67 3.11 10.10
N HIS A 64 16.36 4.33 9.70
CA HIS A 64 16.01 4.71 8.35
C HIS A 64 17.18 5.42 7.65
N SER A 65 17.69 4.81 6.63
CA SER A 65 18.74 5.36 5.77
C SER A 65 18.12 6.17 4.65
N CYS A 66 18.30 7.48 4.65
CA CYS A 66 17.92 8.36 3.57
C CYS A 66 19.15 8.74 2.75
N ASN A 67 19.04 8.73 1.42
CA ASN A 67 20.13 9.09 0.52
C ASN A 67 21.41 8.23 0.74
N GLY A 68 21.23 6.96 1.08
CA GLY A 68 22.32 6.01 1.32
C GLY A 68 22.75 5.23 0.09
N MET A 69 23.91 4.59 0.18
CA MET A 69 24.39 3.66 -0.85
C MET A 69 23.64 2.32 -0.72
N LEU A 70 22.53 2.17 -1.45
CA LEU A 70 21.53 1.10 -1.27
C LEU A 70 22.12 -0.31 -1.14
N ASN A 71 23.12 -0.66 -1.95
CA ASN A 71 23.74 -1.98 -1.90
C ASN A 71 24.68 -2.15 -0.68
N VAL A 72 25.09 -1.06 -0.04
CA VAL A 72 26.05 -1.07 1.07
C VAL A 72 25.36 -1.06 2.42
N ILE A 73 24.18 -0.48 2.51
CA ILE A 73 23.42 -0.35 3.77
C ILE A 73 22.65 -1.62 4.15
N ALA A 74 22.59 -2.62 3.27
CA ALA A 74 21.94 -3.89 3.58
C ALA A 74 22.47 -4.51 4.88
N GLY A 75 21.57 -4.82 5.82
CA GLY A 75 21.89 -5.31 7.16
C GLY A 75 22.34 -4.24 8.17
N ALA A 76 22.51 -2.98 7.77
CA ALA A 76 22.79 -1.86 8.68
C ALA A 76 21.53 -1.05 9.02
N CYS A 77 20.55 -1.00 8.15
CA CYS A 77 19.29 -0.26 8.36
C CYS A 77 18.06 -1.16 8.26
N ASP A 78 16.95 -0.69 8.82
CA ASP A 78 15.65 -1.35 8.76
C ASP A 78 14.79 -0.80 7.63
N VAL A 79 14.95 0.47 7.31
CA VAL A 79 14.22 1.21 6.27
C VAL A 79 15.22 1.94 5.38
N ALA A 80 14.98 1.99 4.09
CA ALA A 80 15.78 2.77 3.16
C ALA A 80 14.91 3.57 2.18
N TRP A 81 15.30 4.80 1.95
CA TRP A 81 14.81 5.61 0.83
C TRP A 81 15.45 5.10 -0.45
N THR A 82 14.65 4.51 -1.33
CA THR A 82 15.16 3.72 -2.46
C THR A 82 15.06 4.40 -3.82
N HIS A 83 14.69 5.66 -3.87
CA HIS A 83 14.41 6.42 -5.09
C HIS A 83 14.77 7.90 -4.91
N ARG A 84 14.57 8.72 -5.95
CA ARG A 84 14.63 10.19 -5.85
C ARG A 84 13.48 10.74 -5.03
N ASP A 85 13.53 12.01 -4.67
CA ASP A 85 12.40 12.70 -4.05
C ASP A 85 11.18 12.64 -4.99
N MET A 86 10.00 12.49 -4.39
CA MET A 86 8.74 12.33 -5.13
C MET A 86 8.38 13.55 -5.99
N GLY A 87 9.09 14.68 -5.82
CA GLY A 87 8.84 15.92 -6.52
C GLY A 87 7.67 16.73 -5.97
N ASN A 88 7.44 17.89 -6.57
CA ASN A 88 6.38 18.79 -6.15
C ASN A 88 5.01 18.22 -6.55
N PRO A 89 4.03 18.13 -5.64
CA PRO A 89 2.69 17.57 -5.92
C PRO A 89 1.81 18.43 -6.83
N ARG A 90 2.31 19.50 -7.42
CA ARG A 90 1.52 20.39 -8.28
C ARG A 90 1.73 20.13 -9.77
N GLY A 91 1.45 18.89 -10.22
CA GLY A 91 1.46 18.56 -11.65
C GLY A 91 2.85 18.22 -12.21
N ASP A 92 3.83 17.91 -11.36
CA ASP A 92 5.12 17.38 -11.80
C ASP A 92 5.02 15.86 -12.06
N TRP A 93 4.23 15.53 -13.08
CA TRP A 93 3.95 14.14 -13.46
C TRP A 93 5.18 13.43 -14.03
N GLU A 94 6.14 14.14 -14.60
CA GLU A 94 7.40 13.55 -15.06
C GLU A 94 8.21 13.03 -13.87
N SER A 95 8.38 13.86 -12.84
CA SER A 95 9.04 13.44 -11.59
C SER A 95 8.28 12.32 -10.89
N LEU A 96 6.95 12.35 -10.87
CA LEU A 96 6.13 11.30 -10.28
C LEU A 96 6.29 9.97 -11.04
N SER A 97 6.28 9.99 -12.37
CA SER A 97 6.50 8.81 -13.21
C SER A 97 7.89 8.21 -13.00
N ALA A 98 8.92 9.05 -12.98
CA ALA A 98 10.29 8.61 -12.71
C ALA A 98 10.44 8.01 -11.30
N TRP A 99 9.80 8.61 -10.29
CA TRP A 99 9.77 8.10 -8.93
C TRP A 99 9.07 6.74 -8.85
N VAL A 100 7.89 6.57 -9.47
CA VAL A 100 7.19 5.28 -9.56
C VAL A 100 8.08 4.21 -10.14
N ASN A 101 8.76 4.50 -11.25
CA ASN A 101 9.67 3.55 -11.90
C ASN A 101 10.85 3.17 -11.00
N GLU A 102 11.51 4.14 -10.39
CA GLU A 102 12.66 3.88 -9.51
C GLU A 102 12.26 3.06 -8.28
N PHE A 103 11.13 3.38 -7.66
CA PHE A 103 10.60 2.64 -6.52
C PHE A 103 10.27 1.19 -6.90
N CYS A 104 9.59 1.01 -8.03
CA CYS A 104 9.17 -0.27 -8.54
C CYS A 104 10.32 -1.21 -8.89
N CYS A 105 11.36 -0.68 -9.55
CA CYS A 105 12.55 -1.46 -9.92
C CYS A 105 13.25 -2.09 -8.70
N ARG A 106 12.99 -1.56 -7.51
CA ARG A 106 13.58 -2.02 -6.25
C ARG A 106 12.63 -2.82 -5.36
N TYR A 107 11.43 -3.15 -5.84
CA TYR A 107 10.43 -3.93 -5.07
C TYR A 107 10.99 -5.21 -4.46
N HIS A 108 11.92 -5.87 -5.18
CA HIS A 108 12.49 -7.16 -4.82
C HIS A 108 13.39 -7.11 -3.58
N VAL A 109 13.87 -5.94 -3.16
CA VAL A 109 14.69 -5.78 -1.94
C VAL A 109 13.84 -5.44 -0.72
N SER A 110 12.62 -4.89 -0.91
CA SER A 110 11.72 -4.49 0.17
C SER A 110 11.28 -5.70 1.00
N GLY A 111 11.40 -5.57 2.32
CA GLY A 111 11.11 -6.65 3.26
C GLY A 111 12.14 -7.79 3.30
N LYS A 112 13.25 -7.68 2.56
CA LYS A 112 14.36 -8.66 2.55
C LYS A 112 15.65 -8.08 3.10
N PHE A 113 16.09 -6.95 2.59
CA PHE A 113 17.28 -6.25 3.06
C PHE A 113 16.94 -5.09 3.99
N TYR A 114 15.89 -4.41 3.68
CA TYR A 114 15.26 -3.30 4.41
C TYR A 114 13.84 -3.11 3.87
N TRP A 115 13.02 -2.32 4.54
CA TRP A 115 11.76 -1.85 3.99
C TRP A 115 12.02 -0.64 3.09
N SER A 116 11.52 -0.66 1.87
CA SER A 116 11.59 0.50 0.99
C SER A 116 10.61 1.57 1.47
N ASP A 117 11.12 2.78 1.73
CA ASP A 117 10.29 3.95 2.03
C ASP A 117 9.75 4.52 0.72
N PRO A 118 8.42 4.60 0.54
CA PRO A 118 7.83 5.19 -0.67
C PRO A 118 7.79 6.72 -0.64
N ASP A 119 8.58 7.39 0.22
CA ASP A 119 8.48 8.80 0.51
C ASP A 119 7.20 9.12 1.33
N TYR A 120 6.70 10.33 1.30
CA TYR A 120 5.57 10.72 2.13
C TYR A 120 4.25 10.79 1.36
N LEU A 121 3.19 10.37 2.03
CA LEU A 121 1.84 10.62 1.60
C LEU A 121 1.53 12.12 1.76
N GLN A 122 1.27 12.79 0.64
CA GLN A 122 0.99 14.21 0.60
C GLN A 122 -0.42 14.43 0.05
N VAL A 123 -1.37 14.67 0.95
CA VAL A 123 -2.80 14.82 0.60
C VAL A 123 -3.22 16.29 0.49
N GLY A 124 -2.49 17.20 1.13
CA GLY A 124 -2.81 18.62 1.20
C GLY A 124 -2.61 19.38 -0.11
N GLN A 125 -1.63 18.97 -0.89
CA GLN A 125 -1.24 19.63 -2.12
C GLN A 125 -1.46 18.69 -3.29
N GLY A 126 -1.93 19.19 -4.41
CA GLY A 126 -2.21 18.40 -5.59
C GLY A 126 -3.68 18.06 -5.79
N THR A 127 -3.95 17.43 -6.92
CA THR A 127 -5.28 16.97 -7.32
C THR A 127 -5.66 15.67 -6.59
N LEU A 128 -6.92 15.29 -6.64
CA LEU A 128 -7.37 14.00 -6.12
C LEU A 128 -6.65 12.83 -6.82
N ASN A 129 -6.44 12.92 -8.13
CA ASN A 129 -5.72 11.89 -8.89
C ASN A 129 -4.28 11.71 -8.39
N GLU A 130 -3.53 12.81 -8.19
CA GLU A 130 -2.18 12.74 -7.61
C GLU A 130 -2.19 12.10 -6.23
N THR A 131 -3.13 12.48 -5.39
CA THR A 131 -3.30 11.89 -4.06
C THR A 131 -3.58 10.39 -4.16
N GLN A 132 -4.48 9.95 -5.06
CA GLN A 132 -4.79 8.53 -5.26
C GLN A 132 -3.58 7.74 -5.77
N VAL A 133 -2.77 8.30 -6.67
CA VAL A 133 -1.51 7.68 -7.10
C VAL A 133 -0.58 7.46 -5.92
N ARG A 134 -0.35 8.49 -5.09
CA ARG A 134 0.51 8.41 -3.89
C ARG A 134 -0.03 7.39 -2.89
N MET A 135 -1.34 7.41 -2.61
CA MET A 135 -2.01 6.44 -1.75
C MET A 135 -1.81 5.00 -2.26
N ALA A 136 -2.01 4.77 -3.56
CA ALA A 136 -1.82 3.45 -4.16
C ALA A 136 -0.38 2.96 -3.99
N ILE A 137 0.62 3.82 -4.21
CA ILE A 137 2.03 3.48 -4.01
C ILE A 137 2.31 3.16 -2.53
N CYS A 138 1.81 3.96 -1.59
CA CYS A 138 1.95 3.67 -0.15
C CYS A 138 1.36 2.30 0.21
N ALA A 139 0.17 1.97 -0.31
CA ALA A 139 -0.46 0.67 -0.07
C ALA A 139 0.34 -0.50 -0.65
N LEU A 140 0.82 -0.33 -1.89
CA LEU A 140 1.48 -1.39 -2.65
C LEU A 140 2.97 -1.51 -2.33
N GLY A 141 3.59 -0.46 -1.80
CA GLY A 141 5.01 -0.45 -1.42
C GLY A 141 5.33 -1.32 -0.23
N GLY A 142 4.39 -1.47 0.70
CA GLY A 142 4.52 -2.29 1.91
C GLY A 142 5.48 -1.75 2.96
N GLY A 143 6.14 -0.63 2.70
CA GLY A 143 7.04 0.07 3.63
C GLY A 143 6.29 0.99 4.61
N PRO A 144 7.02 1.85 5.33
CA PRO A 144 6.41 2.83 6.22
C PRO A 144 5.57 3.83 5.43
N VAL A 145 4.50 4.32 6.05
CA VAL A 145 3.71 5.43 5.52
C VAL A 145 4.04 6.66 6.35
N THR A 146 4.71 7.63 5.72
CA THR A 146 5.07 8.91 6.36
C THR A 146 4.16 10.02 5.84
N ILE A 147 3.92 11.04 6.66
CA ILE A 147 3.03 12.17 6.36
C ILE A 147 3.82 13.45 6.61
N CYS A 148 3.80 14.38 5.65
CA CYS A 148 4.46 15.67 5.79
C CYS A 148 3.51 16.86 5.65
N ASP A 149 2.21 16.61 5.57
CA ASP A 149 1.19 17.66 5.49
C ASP A 149 1.06 18.42 6.81
N ARG A 150 0.66 19.69 6.72
CA ARG A 150 0.21 20.48 7.86
C ARG A 150 -1.21 20.06 8.24
N LEU A 151 -1.34 19.00 9.04
CA LEU A 151 -2.64 18.39 9.36
C LEU A 151 -3.74 19.37 9.79
N PRO A 152 -3.46 20.42 10.62
CA PRO A 152 -4.49 21.39 11.00
C PRO A 152 -5.02 22.27 9.86
N GLU A 153 -4.31 22.31 8.72
CA GLU A 153 -4.69 23.12 7.55
C GLU A 153 -5.45 22.28 6.50
N LEU A 154 -5.57 20.96 6.72
CA LEU A 154 -6.28 20.08 5.79
C LEU A 154 -7.80 20.18 5.98
N SER A 155 -8.53 20.09 4.87
CA SER A 155 -9.99 19.88 4.93
C SER A 155 -10.31 18.50 5.50
N GLU A 156 -11.51 18.33 6.07
CA GLU A 156 -11.99 17.03 6.59
C GLU A 156 -11.95 15.93 5.54
N GLU A 157 -12.29 16.25 4.29
CA GLU A 157 -12.21 15.31 3.16
C GLU A 157 -10.79 14.78 2.94
N LYS A 158 -9.78 15.65 2.97
CA LYS A 158 -8.37 15.28 2.82
C LYS A 158 -7.84 14.53 4.03
N LEU A 159 -8.22 14.94 5.24
CA LEU A 159 -7.89 14.23 6.47
C LEU A 159 -8.43 12.80 6.45
N ALA A 160 -9.64 12.58 5.92
CA ALA A 160 -10.26 11.25 5.82
C ALA A 160 -9.53 10.27 4.86
N LEU A 161 -8.61 10.76 4.01
CA LEU A 161 -7.81 9.91 3.13
C LEU A 161 -6.65 9.23 3.88
N ILE A 162 -6.06 9.90 4.85
CA ILE A 162 -4.87 9.43 5.58
C ILE A 162 -5.09 8.09 6.28
N PRO A 163 -6.18 7.88 7.06
CA PRO A 163 -6.45 6.62 7.73
C PRO A 163 -6.59 5.42 6.77
N LYS A 164 -6.95 5.66 5.51
CA LYS A 164 -7.06 4.60 4.51
C LYS A 164 -5.71 3.96 4.16
N CYS A 165 -4.60 4.66 4.39
CA CYS A 165 -3.24 4.17 4.18
C CYS A 165 -2.62 3.56 5.45
N LEU A 166 -3.24 3.72 6.62
CA LEU A 166 -2.68 3.35 7.90
C LEU A 166 -3.46 2.22 8.60
N PRO A 167 -2.72 1.29 9.24
CA PRO A 167 -1.28 1.08 9.18
C PRO A 167 -0.84 0.49 7.83
N GLY A 168 0.44 0.59 7.49
CA GLY A 168 0.99 -0.06 6.31
C GLY A 168 0.81 -1.58 6.35
N HIS A 169 0.62 -2.23 5.19
CA HIS A 169 0.33 -3.67 5.13
C HIS A 169 1.56 -4.57 5.36
N ALA A 170 2.77 -4.01 5.34
CA ALA A 170 4.03 -4.73 5.52
C ALA A 170 4.27 -5.89 4.52
N LYS A 171 3.77 -5.74 3.28
CA LYS A 171 4.06 -6.63 2.14
C LYS A 171 4.18 -5.79 0.87
N PRO A 172 5.30 -5.85 0.14
CA PRO A 172 5.44 -5.16 -1.14
C PRO A 172 4.64 -5.88 -2.22
N ALA A 173 3.97 -5.11 -3.07
CA ALA A 173 3.36 -5.59 -4.29
C ALA A 173 4.44 -5.93 -5.33
N ARG A 174 4.08 -6.77 -6.27
CA ARG A 174 4.93 -7.15 -7.40
C ARG A 174 4.47 -6.41 -8.65
N PRO A 175 5.33 -5.61 -9.31
CA PRO A 175 5.02 -5.04 -10.62
C PRO A 175 4.98 -6.16 -11.66
N LEU A 176 3.85 -6.30 -12.37
CA LEU A 176 3.63 -7.42 -13.29
C LEU A 176 4.24 -7.19 -14.67
N ASP A 177 4.39 -5.93 -15.07
CA ASP A 177 4.83 -5.49 -16.39
C ASP A 177 6.15 -4.70 -16.36
N LEU A 178 6.97 -4.90 -15.32
CA LEU A 178 8.19 -4.13 -15.04
C LEU A 178 9.15 -4.00 -16.24
N PHE A 179 9.26 -5.01 -17.08
CA PHE A 179 10.17 -4.99 -18.23
C PHE A 179 9.44 -5.03 -19.59
N THR A 180 8.13 -4.87 -19.58
CA THR A 180 7.30 -4.94 -20.79
C THR A 180 6.68 -3.60 -21.18
N HIS A 181 6.71 -2.62 -20.30
CA HIS A 181 6.23 -1.27 -20.52
C HIS A 181 7.40 -0.27 -20.42
N LEU A 182 7.46 0.70 -21.33
CA LEU A 182 8.51 1.72 -21.32
C LEU A 182 8.12 2.84 -20.33
N GLY A 183 9.08 3.23 -19.50
CA GLY A 183 8.96 4.35 -18.58
C GLY A 183 8.61 3.93 -17.15
N TYR A 184 7.47 3.29 -16.90
CA TYR A 184 7.06 2.83 -15.57
C TYR A 184 6.14 1.60 -15.68
N PRO A 185 6.12 0.69 -14.69
CA PRO A 185 5.16 -0.42 -14.69
C PRO A 185 3.76 0.11 -14.36
N GLN A 186 2.79 -0.30 -15.16
CA GLN A 186 1.40 0.12 -15.03
C GLN A 186 0.57 -0.77 -14.09
N VAL A 187 0.98 -2.03 -13.89
CA VAL A 187 0.17 -3.02 -13.15
C VAL A 187 0.99 -3.64 -12.02
N TRP A 188 0.49 -3.48 -10.78
CA TRP A 188 1.13 -4.02 -9.58
C TRP A 188 0.16 -4.93 -8.83
N ASP A 189 0.62 -6.09 -8.40
CA ASP A 189 -0.16 -7.09 -7.68
C ASP A 189 0.30 -7.24 -6.23
N LEU A 190 -0.62 -7.04 -5.29
CA LEU A 190 -0.47 -7.32 -3.88
C LEU A 190 -1.43 -8.46 -3.48
N PRO A 191 -0.96 -9.70 -3.37
CA PRO A 191 -1.75 -10.77 -2.77
C PRO A 191 -2.00 -10.48 -1.28
N VAL A 192 -3.27 -10.42 -0.90
CA VAL A 192 -3.72 -10.22 0.49
C VAL A 192 -4.31 -11.52 1.02
N GLU A 193 -3.89 -11.89 2.21
CA GLU A 193 -4.38 -13.07 2.91
C GLU A 193 -4.83 -12.67 4.33
N ALA A 194 -6.09 -12.96 4.63
CA ALA A 194 -6.68 -12.82 5.95
C ALA A 194 -7.22 -14.18 6.42
N ALA A 195 -7.52 -14.32 7.72
CA ALA A 195 -8.07 -15.56 8.27
C ALA A 195 -9.38 -16.01 7.60
N TRP A 196 -10.11 -15.08 6.99
CA TRP A 196 -11.41 -15.29 6.36
C TRP A 196 -11.41 -15.32 4.83
N GLY A 197 -10.26 -15.12 4.18
CA GLY A 197 -10.19 -15.20 2.72
C GLY A 197 -8.88 -14.68 2.12
N LYS A 198 -8.76 -14.88 0.79
CA LYS A 198 -7.61 -14.43 0.00
C LYS A 198 -8.11 -13.68 -1.23
N TRP A 199 -7.41 -12.60 -1.59
CA TRP A 199 -7.70 -11.80 -2.79
C TRP A 199 -6.46 -11.07 -3.26
N HIS A 200 -6.56 -10.44 -4.41
CA HIS A 200 -5.54 -9.56 -4.96
C HIS A 200 -5.97 -8.10 -4.85
N VAL A 201 -5.07 -7.24 -4.41
CA VAL A 201 -5.18 -5.80 -4.57
C VAL A 201 -4.28 -5.40 -5.72
N VAL A 202 -4.88 -4.98 -6.83
CA VAL A 202 -4.15 -4.66 -8.05
C VAL A 202 -4.16 -3.16 -8.28
N GLY A 203 -2.99 -2.55 -8.23
CA GLY A 203 -2.79 -1.16 -8.67
C GLY A 203 -2.68 -1.08 -10.18
N VAL A 204 -3.41 -0.14 -10.77
CA VAL A 204 -3.33 0.16 -12.20
C VAL A 204 -3.04 1.64 -12.35
N PHE A 205 -1.90 1.98 -12.97
CA PHE A 205 -1.38 3.33 -13.07
C PHE A 205 -1.39 3.81 -14.52
N ASN A 206 -2.04 4.94 -14.76
CA ASN A 206 -1.90 5.72 -15.97
C ASN A 206 -1.31 7.08 -15.63
N LEU A 207 -0.01 7.26 -15.83
CA LEU A 207 0.67 8.53 -15.59
C LEU A 207 0.87 9.34 -16.89
N ALA A 208 0.29 8.88 -18.01
CA ALA A 208 0.24 9.61 -19.27
C ALA A 208 -0.85 10.72 -19.22
N ASP A 209 -0.74 11.68 -20.12
CA ASP A 209 -1.67 12.80 -20.26
C ASP A 209 -2.96 12.47 -21.04
N GLN A 210 -3.09 11.22 -21.49
CA GLN A 210 -4.27 10.70 -22.19
C GLN A 210 -4.90 9.53 -21.43
N PRO A 211 -6.25 9.41 -21.48
CA PRO A 211 -6.90 8.23 -20.91
C PRO A 211 -6.56 6.97 -21.70
N GLU A 212 -6.34 5.88 -20.99
CA GLU A 212 -5.98 4.58 -21.55
C GLU A 212 -6.92 3.46 -21.06
N ARG A 213 -6.89 2.33 -21.74
CA ARG A 213 -7.41 1.06 -21.25
C ARG A 213 -6.23 0.13 -20.98
N ILE A 214 -5.92 -0.07 -19.70
CA ILE A 214 -4.78 -0.87 -19.27
C ILE A 214 -5.24 -2.31 -19.05
N GLU A 215 -4.47 -3.26 -19.56
CA GLU A 215 -4.76 -4.69 -19.44
C GLU A 215 -4.10 -5.27 -18.19
N VAL A 216 -4.92 -5.86 -17.32
CA VAL A 216 -4.45 -6.68 -16.19
C VAL A 216 -4.49 -8.14 -16.62
N ALA A 217 -3.35 -8.70 -16.99
CA ALA A 217 -3.25 -10.09 -17.44
C ALA A 217 -3.53 -11.07 -16.28
N LEU A 218 -4.66 -11.77 -16.32
CA LEU A 218 -5.09 -12.70 -15.27
C LEU A 218 -4.10 -13.85 -15.04
N SER A 219 -3.39 -14.29 -16.08
CA SER A 219 -2.35 -15.32 -16.00
C SER A 219 -1.17 -14.94 -15.08
N ARG A 220 -0.97 -13.64 -14.81
CA ARG A 220 0.10 -13.15 -13.94
C ARG A 220 -0.30 -13.03 -12.46
N LEU A 221 -1.58 -13.24 -12.14
CA LEU A 221 -2.12 -13.13 -10.78
C LEU A 221 -2.18 -14.46 -10.03
N ASN A 222 -1.75 -15.57 -10.64
CA ASN A 222 -1.85 -16.92 -10.06
C ASN A 222 -3.27 -17.29 -9.61
N LEU A 223 -4.28 -16.88 -10.36
CA LEU A 223 -5.68 -17.22 -10.10
C LEU A 223 -5.98 -18.67 -10.51
N GLU A 224 -6.94 -19.31 -9.84
CA GLU A 224 -7.39 -20.65 -10.18
C GLU A 224 -8.16 -20.66 -11.51
N THR A 225 -7.70 -21.47 -12.46
CA THR A 225 -8.35 -21.62 -13.77
C THR A 225 -9.77 -22.14 -13.61
N GLY A 226 -10.72 -21.56 -14.33
CA GLY A 226 -12.13 -21.93 -14.30
C GLY A 226 -12.92 -21.45 -13.10
N LYS A 227 -12.29 -20.81 -12.13
CA LYS A 227 -12.95 -20.23 -10.97
C LYS A 227 -13.37 -18.77 -11.26
N PRO A 228 -14.61 -18.38 -11.01
CA PRO A 228 -15.03 -17.00 -11.19
C PRO A 228 -14.50 -16.09 -10.08
N TYR A 229 -14.13 -14.87 -10.46
CA TYR A 229 -13.68 -13.79 -9.57
C TYR A 229 -14.52 -12.54 -9.80
N VAL A 230 -14.69 -11.76 -8.75
CA VAL A 230 -15.36 -10.45 -8.79
C VAL A 230 -14.32 -9.36 -8.75
N VAL A 231 -14.48 -8.32 -9.58
CA VAL A 231 -13.57 -7.19 -9.69
C VAL A 231 -14.24 -5.92 -9.19
N TRP A 232 -13.67 -5.31 -8.14
CA TRP A 232 -14.14 -4.07 -7.54
C TRP A 232 -13.10 -2.96 -7.69
N ASP A 233 -13.51 -1.76 -8.10
CA ASP A 233 -12.67 -0.55 -8.17
C ASP A 233 -12.85 0.26 -6.88
N PHE A 234 -11.81 0.29 -6.04
CA PHE A 234 -11.82 0.96 -4.73
C PHE A 234 -12.02 2.48 -4.84
N PHE A 235 -11.22 3.15 -5.69
CA PHE A 235 -11.33 4.60 -5.85
C PHE A 235 -12.58 5.03 -6.61
N GLY A 236 -13.06 4.21 -7.53
CA GLY A 236 -14.29 4.43 -8.27
C GLY A 236 -15.55 3.99 -7.54
N GLU A 237 -15.42 3.33 -6.40
CA GLU A 237 -16.53 2.75 -5.61
C GLU A 237 -17.55 1.98 -6.46
N ARG A 238 -17.06 1.12 -7.36
CA ARG A 238 -17.92 0.42 -8.31
C ARG A 238 -17.46 -1.00 -8.63
N LEU A 239 -18.45 -1.84 -8.90
CA LEU A 239 -18.25 -3.16 -9.45
C LEU A 239 -17.88 -3.05 -10.94
N LEU A 240 -16.74 -3.62 -11.34
CA LEU A 240 -16.34 -3.66 -12.75
C LEU A 240 -16.87 -4.91 -13.47
N GLY A 241 -17.26 -5.95 -12.73
CA GLY A 241 -17.81 -7.17 -13.26
C GLY A 241 -17.18 -8.43 -12.68
N GLU A 242 -17.33 -9.52 -13.43
CA GLU A 242 -16.81 -10.83 -13.08
C GLU A 242 -15.85 -11.31 -14.16
N VAL A 243 -14.83 -12.07 -13.77
CA VAL A 243 -13.85 -12.66 -14.69
C VAL A 243 -13.59 -14.11 -14.30
N THR A 244 -13.30 -14.95 -15.31
CA THR A 244 -12.96 -16.37 -15.11
C THR A 244 -11.67 -16.67 -15.84
N PRO A 245 -10.54 -16.92 -15.16
CA PRO A 245 -9.28 -17.24 -15.79
C PRO A 245 -9.36 -18.54 -16.58
N GLY A 246 -8.72 -18.60 -17.77
CA GLY A 246 -8.66 -19.79 -18.61
C GLY A 246 -9.81 -19.97 -19.60
N GLY A 247 -10.75 -19.01 -19.72
CA GLY A 247 -11.69 -18.93 -20.82
C GLY A 247 -11.00 -18.44 -22.11
N GLU A 248 -11.47 -18.89 -23.26
CA GLU A 248 -10.88 -18.51 -24.57
C GLU A 248 -10.95 -16.99 -24.86
N LEU A 249 -11.80 -16.23 -24.14
CA LEU A 249 -12.12 -14.83 -24.41
C LEU A 249 -11.65 -13.82 -23.36
N GLU A 250 -11.22 -14.25 -22.15
CA GLU A 250 -10.85 -13.33 -21.07
C GLU A 250 -9.46 -13.62 -20.49
N LEU A 251 -8.42 -13.29 -21.27
CA LEU A 251 -7.05 -13.34 -20.79
C LEU A 251 -6.66 -12.13 -19.92
N ALA A 252 -7.48 -11.07 -19.89
CA ALA A 252 -7.19 -9.84 -19.17
C ALA A 252 -8.44 -9.05 -18.75
N VAL A 253 -8.34 -8.34 -17.63
CA VAL A 253 -9.29 -7.27 -17.25
C VAL A 253 -8.82 -5.98 -17.92
N ARG A 254 -9.69 -5.35 -18.71
CA ARG A 254 -9.41 -4.04 -19.32
C ARG A 254 -9.94 -2.93 -18.44
N VAL A 255 -9.05 -2.23 -17.79
CA VAL A 255 -9.36 -1.19 -16.81
C VAL A 255 -9.34 0.18 -17.47
N PRO A 256 -10.48 0.91 -17.51
CA PRO A 256 -10.48 2.31 -17.92
C PRO A 256 -9.68 3.14 -16.92
N ALA A 257 -8.56 3.68 -17.34
CA ALA A 257 -7.68 4.52 -16.54
C ALA A 257 -7.69 5.95 -17.11
N PRO A 258 -8.32 6.92 -16.42
CA PRO A 258 -8.21 8.33 -16.81
C PRO A 258 -6.75 8.77 -16.87
N ALA A 259 -6.48 9.84 -17.63
CA ALA A 259 -5.16 10.44 -17.66
C ALA A 259 -4.69 10.79 -16.24
N MET A 260 -3.41 10.61 -15.98
CA MET A 260 -2.76 11.03 -14.73
C MET A 260 -3.51 10.50 -13.49
N SER A 261 -3.73 9.18 -13.40
CA SER A 261 -4.53 8.57 -12.34
C SER A 261 -4.04 7.19 -11.94
N ALA A 262 -4.54 6.72 -10.80
CA ALA A 262 -4.45 5.31 -10.40
C ALA A 262 -5.84 4.72 -10.21
N ARG A 263 -5.93 3.40 -10.40
CA ARG A 263 -7.04 2.57 -9.93
C ARG A 263 -6.50 1.55 -8.94
N LEU A 264 -7.31 1.18 -7.98
CA LEU A 264 -6.96 0.15 -7.01
C LEU A 264 -8.08 -0.89 -7.00
N LEU A 265 -7.81 -2.03 -7.59
CA LEU A 265 -8.80 -3.07 -7.78
C LEU A 265 -8.69 -4.13 -6.69
N ARG A 266 -9.82 -4.64 -6.22
CA ARG A 266 -9.87 -5.94 -5.56
C ARG A 266 -10.32 -6.99 -6.57
N ILE A 267 -9.58 -8.08 -6.67
CA ILE A 267 -9.94 -9.27 -7.44
C ILE A 267 -10.06 -10.42 -6.44
N ALA A 268 -11.29 -10.84 -6.16
CA ALA A 268 -11.59 -11.83 -5.12
C ALA A 268 -12.39 -13.00 -5.70
N PRO A 269 -12.21 -14.24 -5.20
CA PRO A 269 -13.04 -15.37 -5.59
C PRO A 269 -14.52 -15.05 -5.38
N LYS A 270 -15.34 -15.37 -6.38
CA LYS A 270 -16.79 -15.27 -6.27
C LYS A 270 -17.31 -16.47 -5.47
N GLU A 271 -18.07 -16.18 -4.42
CA GLU A 271 -18.72 -17.21 -3.62
C GLU A 271 -20.19 -17.39 -4.04
N THR A 272 -20.77 -18.54 -3.70
CA THR A 272 -22.17 -18.86 -3.94
C THR A 272 -23.12 -18.31 -2.88
N ARG A 273 -22.58 -17.64 -1.86
CA ARG A 273 -23.25 -17.00 -0.72
C ARG A 273 -22.76 -15.55 -0.59
N PRO A 274 -23.46 -14.68 0.17
CA PRO A 274 -23.00 -13.34 0.46
C PRO A 274 -21.59 -13.34 1.08
N PHE A 275 -20.73 -12.44 0.61
CA PHE A 275 -19.34 -12.32 1.08
C PHE A 275 -18.86 -10.88 1.03
N VAL A 276 -17.82 -10.56 1.79
CA VAL A 276 -17.22 -9.21 1.78
C VAL A 276 -16.57 -8.94 0.42
N LEU A 277 -17.12 -7.97 -0.29
CA LEU A 277 -16.62 -7.48 -1.57
C LEU A 277 -15.45 -6.51 -1.39
N SER A 278 -15.56 -5.59 -0.43
CA SER A 278 -14.55 -4.56 -0.13
C SER A 278 -14.89 -3.84 1.17
N THR A 279 -14.05 -2.88 1.54
CA THR A 279 -14.37 -1.77 2.45
C THR A 279 -13.92 -0.47 1.83
N ASP A 280 -14.34 0.66 2.35
CA ASP A 280 -13.78 1.98 1.99
C ASP A 280 -12.79 2.51 3.03
N MET A 281 -12.48 1.69 4.05
CA MET A 281 -11.74 2.09 5.24
C MET A 281 -10.22 1.91 5.12
N HIS A 282 -9.76 0.99 4.26
CA HIS A 282 -8.32 0.75 4.06
C HIS A 282 -8.04 0.25 2.64
N LEU A 283 -6.88 0.63 2.10
CA LEU A 283 -6.47 0.29 0.74
C LEU A 283 -6.30 -1.22 0.47
N THR A 284 -6.11 -2.04 1.52
CA THR A 284 -6.11 -3.51 1.40
C THR A 284 -7.51 -4.13 1.30
N GLN A 285 -8.56 -3.33 1.47
CA GLN A 285 -9.96 -3.71 1.24
C GLN A 285 -10.38 -4.92 2.10
N GLY A 286 -10.10 -4.83 3.39
CA GLY A 286 -10.42 -5.85 4.39
C GLY A 286 -9.23 -6.54 5.04
N GLY A 287 -8.01 -6.38 4.48
CA GLY A 287 -6.83 -7.11 4.96
C GLY A 287 -6.29 -6.64 6.31
N VAL A 288 -6.50 -5.38 6.63
CA VAL A 288 -6.02 -4.75 7.87
C VAL A 288 -7.17 -4.53 8.85
N GLU A 289 -8.29 -4.02 8.34
CA GLU A 289 -9.39 -3.53 9.15
C GLU A 289 -10.46 -4.55 9.51
N LEU A 290 -10.47 -5.73 8.87
CA LEU A 290 -11.41 -6.82 9.18
C LEU A 290 -10.69 -8.05 9.75
N PRO A 291 -10.39 -8.09 11.06
CA PRO A 291 -9.71 -9.23 11.66
C PRO A 291 -10.54 -10.51 11.64
N GLU A 292 -11.86 -10.40 11.61
CA GLU A 292 -12.76 -11.53 11.58
C GLU A 292 -13.97 -11.26 10.67
N VAL A 293 -14.28 -12.25 9.81
CA VAL A 293 -15.51 -12.34 9.02
C VAL A 293 -15.97 -13.79 9.02
N LYS A 294 -17.26 -14.03 9.31
CA LYS A 294 -17.84 -15.37 9.39
C LYS A 294 -19.22 -15.40 8.74
N TRP A 295 -19.47 -16.42 7.95
CA TRP A 295 -20.80 -16.80 7.49
C TRP A 295 -21.40 -17.88 8.39
N GLU A 296 -22.70 -17.76 8.72
CA GLU A 296 -23.48 -18.73 9.51
C GLU A 296 -24.62 -19.26 8.63
N ASP A 297 -24.51 -20.53 8.24
CA ASP A 297 -25.45 -21.16 7.32
C ASP A 297 -26.86 -21.33 7.92
N ASP A 298 -26.95 -21.64 9.22
CA ASP A 298 -28.21 -21.89 9.91
C ASP A 298 -29.09 -20.62 9.98
N THR A 299 -28.46 -19.47 10.13
CA THR A 299 -29.15 -18.17 10.25
C THR A 299 -29.07 -17.33 8.98
N LEU A 300 -28.35 -17.80 7.95
CA LEU A 300 -28.02 -17.04 6.73
C LEU A 300 -27.43 -15.67 7.08
N THR A 301 -26.50 -15.62 8.02
CA THR A 301 -25.96 -14.36 8.53
C THR A 301 -24.47 -14.22 8.20
N LEU A 302 -24.10 -13.11 7.58
CA LEU A 302 -22.70 -12.68 7.46
C LEU A 302 -22.40 -11.67 8.57
N ARG A 303 -21.38 -11.94 9.37
CA ARG A 303 -20.97 -11.07 10.46
C ARG A 303 -19.46 -10.93 10.55
N GLY A 304 -19.01 -9.92 11.25
CA GLY A 304 -17.59 -9.72 11.48
C GLY A 304 -17.29 -8.63 12.47
N THR A 305 -16.00 -8.45 12.68
CA THR A 305 -15.42 -7.40 13.49
C THR A 305 -14.62 -6.46 12.59
N ALA A 306 -14.81 -5.18 12.75
CA ALA A 306 -13.99 -4.13 12.12
C ALA A 306 -13.18 -3.39 13.19
N ARG A 307 -11.95 -2.94 12.83
CA ARG A 307 -11.05 -2.18 13.69
C ARG A 307 -10.58 -0.91 13.02
N ARG A 308 -10.84 0.24 13.67
CA ARG A 308 -10.37 1.58 13.28
C ARG A 308 -10.25 2.46 14.53
N ALA A 309 -9.55 3.58 14.41
CA ALA A 309 -9.51 4.55 15.50
C ALA A 309 -10.91 5.11 15.78
N PRO A 310 -11.22 5.46 17.05
CA PRO A 310 -12.46 6.14 17.40
C PRO A 310 -12.65 7.43 16.57
N GLY A 311 -13.90 7.73 16.23
CA GLY A 311 -14.27 8.87 15.39
C GLY A 311 -14.19 8.62 13.86
N ILE A 312 -13.59 7.51 13.43
CA ILE A 312 -13.60 7.11 12.02
C ILE A 312 -15.00 6.57 11.65
N THR A 313 -15.44 6.88 10.45
CA THR A 313 -16.60 6.25 9.81
C THR A 313 -16.16 5.50 8.56
N GLY A 314 -16.94 4.52 8.14
CA GLY A 314 -16.68 3.77 6.93
C GLY A 314 -17.79 2.78 6.63
N LYS A 315 -17.56 1.90 5.67
CA LYS A 315 -18.55 0.89 5.28
C LYS A 315 -17.88 -0.44 4.90
N VAL A 316 -18.57 -1.52 5.19
CA VAL A 316 -18.30 -2.84 4.62
C VAL A 316 -19.21 -3.02 3.41
N LEU A 317 -18.63 -3.40 2.28
CA LEU A 317 -19.34 -3.70 1.05
C LEU A 317 -19.45 -5.21 0.90
N ILE A 318 -20.67 -5.70 0.68
CA ILE A 318 -20.98 -7.12 0.56
C ILE A 318 -21.48 -7.40 -0.85
N TYR A 319 -20.91 -8.40 -1.51
CA TYR A 319 -21.48 -8.96 -2.73
C TYR A 319 -22.59 -9.93 -2.36
N VAL A 320 -23.77 -9.72 -2.92
CA VAL A 320 -24.96 -10.55 -2.72
C VAL A 320 -25.22 -11.31 -4.03
N PRO A 321 -24.87 -12.61 -4.09
CA PRO A 321 -25.07 -13.40 -5.31
C PRO A 321 -26.55 -13.66 -5.60
N PRO A 322 -26.93 -14.01 -6.84
CA PRO A 322 -28.29 -14.46 -7.16
C PRO A 322 -28.77 -15.56 -6.22
N GLY A 323 -30.04 -15.54 -5.86
CA GLY A 323 -30.66 -16.45 -4.89
C GLY A 323 -30.59 -15.97 -3.44
N PHE A 324 -30.00 -14.79 -3.18
CA PHE A 324 -30.00 -14.15 -1.86
C PHE A 324 -30.49 -12.71 -1.93
N ALA A 325 -31.11 -12.24 -0.85
CA ALA A 325 -31.42 -10.84 -0.60
C ALA A 325 -31.21 -10.49 0.87
N PRO A 326 -30.88 -9.24 1.22
CA PRO A 326 -30.89 -8.79 2.61
C PRO A 326 -32.28 -9.00 3.24
N ALA A 327 -32.29 -9.47 4.49
CA ALA A 327 -33.55 -9.74 5.20
C ALA A 327 -34.26 -8.44 5.63
N ALA A 328 -33.49 -7.39 5.97
CA ALA A 328 -34.03 -6.09 6.39
C ALA A 328 -33.72 -5.00 5.35
N ALA A 329 -34.66 -4.05 5.21
CA ALA A 329 -34.56 -2.95 4.24
C ALA A 329 -33.66 -1.78 4.67
N GLY A 330 -32.97 -1.88 5.83
CA GLY A 330 -32.24 -0.77 6.45
C GLY A 330 -30.84 -0.49 5.91
N ALA A 331 -30.30 -1.34 5.02
CA ALA A 331 -28.98 -1.16 4.43
C ALA A 331 -29.13 -0.69 2.97
N ALA A 332 -28.26 0.21 2.52
CA ALA A 332 -28.23 0.66 1.12
C ALA A 332 -27.85 -0.51 0.21
N TYR A 333 -28.85 -1.12 -0.43
CA TYR A 333 -28.69 -2.24 -1.35
C TYR A 333 -28.98 -1.79 -2.79
N SER A 334 -27.95 -1.88 -3.61
CA SER A 334 -28.03 -1.73 -5.06
C SER A 334 -27.44 -2.98 -5.68
N ALA A 335 -28.30 -3.91 -6.12
CA ALA A 335 -27.87 -5.24 -6.55
C ALA A 335 -26.70 -5.20 -7.56
N PRO A 336 -25.67 -5.99 -7.38
CA PRO A 336 -25.48 -7.01 -6.35
C PRO A 336 -24.73 -6.52 -5.10
N VAL A 337 -24.59 -5.24 -4.85
CA VAL A 337 -23.77 -4.66 -3.77
C VAL A 337 -24.63 -4.11 -2.64
N LEU A 338 -24.33 -4.58 -1.43
CA LEU A 338 -24.90 -4.11 -0.19
C LEU A 338 -23.85 -3.32 0.59
N SER A 339 -24.21 -2.11 1.05
CA SER A 339 -23.36 -1.25 1.87
C SER A 339 -23.80 -1.29 3.33
N VAL A 340 -22.89 -1.61 4.24
CA VAL A 340 -23.10 -1.66 5.69
C VAL A 340 -22.28 -0.54 6.33
N PRO A 341 -22.91 0.58 6.75
CA PRO A 341 -22.19 1.69 7.38
C PRO A 341 -21.69 1.30 8.77
N LEU A 342 -20.52 1.79 9.11
CA LEU A 342 -19.87 1.63 10.43
C LEU A 342 -19.47 3.00 10.97
N ALA A 343 -19.66 3.20 12.28
CA ALA A 343 -19.16 4.34 13.02
C ALA A 343 -18.40 3.85 14.26
N PHE A 344 -17.15 4.23 14.39
CA PHE A 344 -16.27 3.71 15.44
C PHE A 344 -16.31 4.64 16.65
N GLU A 345 -17.09 4.28 17.66
CA GLU A 345 -17.05 4.93 18.99
C GLU A 345 -15.85 4.43 19.80
N THR A 346 -15.44 3.18 19.57
CA THR A 346 -14.25 2.53 20.11
C THR A 346 -13.39 1.99 18.97
N GLU A 347 -12.20 1.47 19.28
CA GLU A 347 -11.32 0.86 18.26
C GLU A 347 -11.91 -0.36 17.55
N GLN A 348 -13.00 -0.92 18.07
CA GLN A 348 -13.60 -2.13 17.55
C GLN A 348 -15.11 -2.00 17.41
N GLN A 349 -15.64 -2.36 16.23
CA GLN A 349 -17.05 -2.35 15.91
C GLN A 349 -17.47 -3.71 15.37
N GLN A 350 -18.50 -4.32 15.98
CA GLN A 350 -19.18 -5.51 15.47
C GLN A 350 -20.21 -5.12 14.41
N TRP A 351 -20.35 -5.96 13.37
CA TRP A 351 -21.36 -5.80 12.36
C TRP A 351 -21.95 -7.15 11.96
N SER A 352 -23.21 -7.15 11.53
CA SER A 352 -23.86 -8.36 11.03
C SER A 352 -24.97 -8.01 10.04
N VAL A 353 -25.18 -8.87 9.06
CA VAL A 353 -26.28 -8.79 8.10
C VAL A 353 -26.91 -10.16 7.94
N GLN A 354 -28.20 -10.22 8.14
CA GLN A 354 -29.00 -11.42 7.85
C GLN A 354 -29.53 -11.36 6.42
N PHE A 355 -29.51 -12.49 5.75
CA PHE A 355 -30.02 -12.68 4.40
C PHE A 355 -31.21 -13.63 4.40
N ARG A 356 -31.95 -13.65 3.29
CA ARG A 356 -32.98 -14.64 2.98
C ARG A 356 -32.71 -15.22 1.60
N ARG A 357 -33.11 -16.46 1.37
CA ARG A 357 -33.13 -17.04 0.02
C ARG A 357 -34.30 -16.46 -0.78
N GLN A 358 -34.06 -16.18 -2.05
CA GLN A 358 -35.08 -15.74 -3.01
C GLN A 358 -35.60 -16.94 -3.79
#